data_d6e2031ef347afeefbad894b1548838b
#
_entry.id   d6e2031ef347afeefbad894b1548838b
#
_cell.length_a   1.000
_cell.length_b   1.000
_cell.length_c   1.000
_cell.angle_alpha   90.00
_cell.angle_beta   90.00
_cell.angle_gamma   90.00
#
_symmetry.space_group_name_H-M   'P 1'
#
loop_
_entity.id
_entity.type
_entity.pdbx_description
1 polymer ?
#
loop_
_entity_poly.entity_id
_entity_poly.type
_entity_poly.pdbx_seq_one_letter_code
_entity_poly.pdbx_strand_id
1 'polypeptide(L)'
;MIKLLFNVSPELYREYRQPILEALRRRNIEAMTGLPGDIAPEEIDYVIHATGGPVDDFGVFTKARAVLSLWAGVEKIVGNRTLTQPLCRMVESGLRQGMVEWVVAHTLRAHLGMDRYVCQKPLAWEQHVPPLATDRSVTVLGLGELGSAAALTLAGLGFRVTGWARRAREIAGVRCLAGADRLPEALATAEILVAILPETPDTINLLDAERLALLPAGSCILNAGRGSLIDDTALIAALDRGQVTNATLDVFRTEPLSANHPFWSHPGVTISPHVAAATRVQSASDAIADNIERAESGAPLLHLVDRALSY
;
A
#
# COMPACT_ATOMS: atom_id res chain seq x y z
N MET A 1 -12.56 -13.36 -29.47
CA MET A 1 -12.56 -11.95 -29.01
C MET A 1 -13.25 -11.90 -27.67
N ILE A 2 -12.55 -11.48 -26.61
CA ILE A 2 -13.09 -11.36 -25.24
C ILE A 2 -13.79 -10.02 -25.04
N LYS A 3 -14.72 -9.96 -24.09
CA LYS A 3 -15.47 -8.75 -23.73
C LYS A 3 -15.07 -8.25 -22.34
N LEU A 4 -14.52 -7.03 -22.30
CA LEU A 4 -14.03 -6.39 -21.07
C LEU A 4 -14.96 -5.25 -20.67
N LEU A 5 -15.58 -5.35 -19.52
CA LEU A 5 -16.28 -4.23 -18.90
C LEU A 5 -15.31 -3.40 -18.05
N PHE A 6 -15.35 -2.09 -18.20
CA PHE A 6 -14.69 -1.17 -17.31
C PHE A 6 -15.71 -0.60 -16.30
N ASN A 7 -15.76 -1.19 -15.13
CA ASN A 7 -16.52 -0.66 -13.99
C ASN A 7 -15.66 0.38 -13.23
N VAL A 8 -15.47 1.51 -13.87
CA VAL A 8 -14.60 2.62 -13.47
C VAL A 8 -15.22 3.96 -13.86
N SER A 9 -14.61 5.09 -13.42
CA SER A 9 -15.01 6.40 -13.94
C SER A 9 -14.68 6.58 -15.42
N PRO A 10 -15.36 7.50 -16.15
CA PRO A 10 -15.05 7.80 -17.55
C PRO A 10 -13.61 8.28 -17.78
N GLU A 11 -12.99 8.95 -16.77
CA GLU A 11 -11.60 9.39 -16.82
C GLU A 11 -10.65 8.20 -16.83
N LEU A 12 -10.82 7.27 -15.89
CA LEU A 12 -10.03 6.04 -15.82
C LEU A 12 -10.24 5.16 -17.07
N TYR A 13 -11.45 5.10 -17.60
CA TYR A 13 -11.70 4.39 -18.85
C TYR A 13 -10.87 4.95 -20.00
N ARG A 14 -10.84 6.29 -20.17
CA ARG A 14 -10.03 6.95 -21.20
C ARG A 14 -8.54 6.70 -21.03
N GLU A 15 -8.08 6.68 -19.78
CA GLU A 15 -6.67 6.50 -19.42
C GLU A 15 -6.20 5.06 -19.65
N TYR A 16 -6.97 4.06 -19.20
CA TYR A 16 -6.54 2.65 -19.19
C TYR A 16 -6.95 1.84 -20.42
N ARG A 17 -7.99 2.27 -21.14
CA ARG A 17 -8.55 1.48 -22.26
C ARG A 17 -7.49 1.12 -23.30
N GLN A 18 -6.80 2.11 -23.85
CA GLN A 18 -5.85 1.89 -24.94
C GLN A 18 -4.62 1.11 -24.49
N PRO A 19 -3.97 1.43 -23.36
CA PRO A 19 -2.87 0.65 -22.83
C PRO A 19 -3.21 -0.82 -22.57
N ILE A 20 -4.39 -1.13 -22.03
CA ILE A 20 -4.83 -2.53 -21.80
C ILE A 20 -5.04 -3.24 -23.14
N LEU A 21 -5.69 -2.61 -24.12
CA LEU A 21 -5.87 -3.20 -25.45
C LEU A 21 -4.52 -3.48 -26.13
N GLU A 22 -3.55 -2.61 -26.00
CA GLU A 22 -2.20 -2.81 -26.54
C GLU A 22 -1.46 -3.94 -25.83
N ALA A 23 -1.58 -4.03 -24.50
CA ALA A 23 -1.01 -5.12 -23.72
C ALA A 23 -1.60 -6.50 -24.11
N LEU A 24 -2.91 -6.55 -24.38
CA LEU A 24 -3.59 -7.75 -24.84
C LEU A 24 -3.19 -8.14 -26.27
N ARG A 25 -3.09 -7.16 -27.18
CA ARG A 25 -2.64 -7.42 -28.57
C ARG A 25 -1.22 -7.99 -28.62
N ARG A 26 -0.31 -7.52 -27.76
CA ARG A 26 1.04 -8.10 -27.64
C ARG A 26 1.03 -9.58 -27.24
N ARG A 27 -0.08 -10.05 -26.62
CA ARG A 27 -0.35 -11.46 -26.24
C ARG A 27 -1.24 -12.20 -27.23
N ASN A 28 -1.50 -11.60 -28.41
CA ASN A 28 -2.42 -12.12 -29.42
C ASN A 28 -3.87 -12.33 -28.94
N ILE A 29 -4.31 -11.50 -27.97
CA ILE A 29 -5.68 -11.53 -27.44
C ILE A 29 -6.45 -10.33 -28.00
N GLU A 30 -7.49 -10.63 -28.76
CA GLU A 30 -8.43 -9.62 -29.24
C GLU A 30 -9.52 -9.36 -28.19
N ALA A 31 -9.76 -8.10 -27.90
CA ALA A 31 -10.74 -7.68 -26.90
C ALA A 31 -11.61 -6.52 -27.39
N MET A 32 -12.88 -6.60 -27.04
CA MET A 32 -13.84 -5.49 -27.09
C MET A 32 -13.98 -4.91 -25.70
N THR A 33 -14.02 -3.59 -25.56
CA THR A 33 -14.15 -2.89 -24.28
C THR A 33 -15.41 -2.03 -24.26
N GLY A 34 -16.04 -1.89 -23.10
CA GLY A 34 -17.18 -1.00 -22.90
C GLY A 34 -17.30 -0.52 -21.45
N LEU A 35 -18.09 0.53 -21.27
CA LEU A 35 -18.61 0.99 -19.99
C LEU A 35 -19.94 0.27 -19.67
N PRO A 36 -20.46 0.34 -18.44
CA PRO A 36 -21.78 -0.21 -18.11
C PRO A 36 -22.89 0.34 -19.03
N GLY A 37 -23.61 -0.59 -19.66
CA GLY A 37 -24.62 -0.29 -20.68
C GLY A 37 -24.16 -0.49 -22.13
N ASP A 38 -22.85 -0.54 -22.42
CA ASP A 38 -22.34 -0.77 -23.79
C ASP A 38 -22.33 -2.25 -24.17
N ILE A 39 -22.25 -3.15 -23.19
CA ILE A 39 -22.18 -4.60 -23.38
C ILE A 39 -23.22 -5.24 -22.45
N ALA A 40 -23.95 -6.23 -22.94
CA ALA A 40 -24.90 -6.99 -22.13
C ALA A 40 -24.16 -7.72 -20.98
N PRO A 41 -24.62 -7.62 -19.72
CA PRO A 41 -23.90 -8.13 -18.55
C PRO A 41 -23.52 -9.62 -18.66
N GLU A 42 -24.41 -10.43 -19.23
CA GLU A 42 -24.24 -11.88 -19.45
C GLU A 42 -23.20 -12.24 -20.51
N GLU A 43 -22.72 -11.25 -21.26
CA GLU A 43 -21.69 -11.44 -22.29
C GLU A 43 -20.29 -11.07 -21.86
N ILE A 44 -20.13 -10.46 -20.65
CA ILE A 44 -18.86 -9.95 -20.14
C ILE A 44 -17.98 -11.10 -19.67
N ASP A 45 -16.75 -11.17 -20.19
CA ASP A 45 -15.75 -12.18 -19.83
C ASP A 45 -14.88 -11.74 -18.63
N TYR A 46 -14.59 -10.44 -18.52
CA TYR A 46 -13.80 -9.86 -17.41
C TYR A 46 -14.30 -8.48 -17.03
N VAL A 47 -14.20 -8.15 -15.75
CA VAL A 47 -14.51 -6.82 -15.24
C VAL A 47 -13.22 -6.16 -14.75
N ILE A 48 -12.86 -5.02 -15.34
CA ILE A 48 -11.81 -4.12 -14.83
C ILE A 48 -12.48 -3.18 -13.84
N HIS A 49 -12.04 -3.19 -12.59
CA HIS A 49 -12.71 -2.46 -11.51
C HIS A 49 -11.82 -1.44 -10.84
N ALA A 50 -12.38 -0.26 -10.54
CA ALA A 50 -11.82 0.69 -9.60
C ALA A 50 -12.91 1.15 -8.62
N THR A 51 -12.49 1.57 -7.42
CA THR A 51 -13.42 2.15 -6.43
C THR A 51 -14.16 3.34 -7.03
N GLY A 52 -15.48 3.38 -6.83
CA GLY A 52 -16.36 4.41 -7.41
C GLY A 52 -16.86 4.08 -8.81
N GLY A 53 -16.63 2.87 -9.31
CA GLY A 53 -17.30 2.36 -10.50
C GLY A 53 -18.82 2.30 -10.29
N PRO A 54 -19.63 2.53 -11.35
CA PRO A 54 -21.08 2.71 -11.23
C PRO A 54 -21.89 1.43 -10.97
N VAL A 55 -21.26 0.23 -11.06
CA VAL A 55 -21.96 -1.06 -10.85
C VAL A 55 -21.53 -1.64 -9.50
N ASP A 56 -22.51 -1.83 -8.62
CA ASP A 56 -22.35 -2.47 -7.32
C ASP A 56 -22.81 -3.93 -7.29
N ASP A 57 -23.73 -4.33 -8.20
CA ASP A 57 -24.18 -5.72 -8.31
C ASP A 57 -23.34 -6.49 -9.32
N PHE A 58 -22.39 -7.27 -8.82
CA PHE A 58 -21.54 -8.14 -9.65
C PHE A 58 -22.22 -9.46 -10.03
N GLY A 59 -23.34 -9.80 -9.41
CA GLY A 59 -24.10 -11.02 -9.71
C GLY A 59 -24.66 -11.05 -11.15
N VAL A 60 -24.82 -9.90 -11.76
CA VAL A 60 -25.27 -9.78 -13.16
C VAL A 60 -24.23 -10.28 -14.17
N PHE A 61 -22.96 -10.34 -13.80
CA PHE A 61 -21.86 -10.77 -14.69
C PHE A 61 -21.65 -12.29 -14.60
N THR A 62 -22.66 -13.06 -14.99
CA THR A 62 -22.72 -14.51 -14.79
C THR A 62 -21.63 -15.28 -15.53
N LYS A 63 -21.07 -14.72 -16.60
CA LYS A 63 -20.02 -15.32 -17.42
C LYS A 63 -18.62 -14.84 -17.05
N ALA A 64 -18.50 -13.77 -16.24
CA ALA A 64 -17.22 -13.18 -15.93
C ALA A 64 -16.29 -14.13 -15.15
N ARG A 65 -15.10 -14.36 -15.69
CA ARG A 65 -14.09 -15.29 -15.14
C ARG A 65 -13.28 -14.66 -14.01
N ALA A 66 -13.16 -13.33 -14.02
CA ALA A 66 -12.51 -12.59 -12.95
C ALA A 66 -12.92 -11.12 -12.93
N VAL A 67 -12.80 -10.52 -11.73
CA VAL A 67 -12.78 -9.08 -11.50
C VAL A 67 -11.35 -8.67 -11.19
N LEU A 68 -10.80 -7.80 -12.04
CA LEU A 68 -9.41 -7.34 -11.99
C LEU A 68 -9.38 -5.90 -11.48
N SER A 69 -8.92 -5.70 -10.25
CA SER A 69 -8.85 -4.37 -9.65
C SER A 69 -7.69 -3.56 -10.22
N LEU A 70 -7.91 -2.27 -10.48
CA LEU A 70 -6.86 -1.30 -10.79
C LEU A 70 -6.06 -0.87 -9.56
N TRP A 71 -6.56 -1.22 -8.35
CA TRP A 71 -5.95 -0.83 -7.08
C TRP A 71 -5.42 -2.01 -6.29
N ALA A 72 -4.36 -1.77 -5.51
CA ALA A 72 -3.81 -2.75 -4.56
C ALA A 72 -4.74 -2.97 -3.36
N GLY A 73 -5.42 -1.92 -2.90
CA GLY A 73 -6.43 -1.98 -1.86
C GLY A 73 -7.76 -2.47 -2.40
N VAL A 74 -8.37 -3.43 -1.70
CA VAL A 74 -9.65 -4.05 -2.10
C VAL A 74 -10.70 -3.98 -1.00
N GLU A 75 -10.44 -3.21 0.04
CA GLU A 75 -11.28 -3.13 1.24
C GLU A 75 -12.73 -2.75 0.93
N LYS A 76 -12.92 -1.88 -0.07
CA LYS A 76 -14.25 -1.38 -0.48
C LYS A 76 -15.06 -2.37 -1.32
N ILE A 77 -14.42 -3.40 -1.90
CA ILE A 77 -15.10 -4.37 -2.77
C ILE A 77 -15.13 -5.77 -2.16
N VAL A 78 -14.14 -6.14 -1.33
CA VAL A 78 -14.00 -7.52 -0.83
C VAL A 78 -15.21 -8.02 -0.04
N GLY A 79 -15.93 -7.11 0.64
CA GLY A 79 -17.17 -7.40 1.39
C GLY A 79 -18.44 -7.45 0.54
N ASN A 80 -18.36 -7.19 -0.77
CA ASN A 80 -19.54 -7.20 -1.64
C ASN A 80 -20.08 -8.64 -1.77
N ARG A 81 -21.36 -8.83 -1.39
CA ARG A 81 -22.00 -10.15 -1.37
C ARG A 81 -22.39 -10.67 -2.75
N THR A 82 -22.56 -9.77 -3.73
CA THR A 82 -22.91 -10.16 -5.11
C THR A 82 -21.68 -10.53 -5.93
N LEU A 83 -20.47 -10.17 -5.46
CA LEU A 83 -19.21 -10.53 -6.09
C LEU A 83 -18.88 -12.00 -5.81
N THR A 84 -19.21 -12.89 -6.71
CA THR A 84 -18.91 -14.33 -6.62
C THR A 84 -17.70 -14.73 -7.45
N GLN A 85 -17.30 -13.91 -8.39
CA GLN A 85 -16.16 -14.13 -9.27
C GLN A 85 -14.83 -14.02 -8.51
N PRO A 86 -13.76 -14.67 -8.98
CA PRO A 86 -12.41 -14.42 -8.50
C PRO A 86 -12.06 -12.94 -8.57
N LEU A 87 -11.58 -12.37 -7.46
CA LEU A 87 -11.10 -10.99 -7.37
C LEU A 87 -9.58 -10.99 -7.34
N CYS A 88 -8.94 -10.31 -8.29
CA CYS A 88 -7.50 -10.07 -8.29
C CYS A 88 -7.21 -8.61 -7.93
N ARG A 89 -6.33 -8.40 -6.95
CA ARG A 89 -5.84 -7.05 -6.62
C ARG A 89 -4.69 -6.65 -7.52
N MET A 90 -4.46 -5.35 -7.66
CA MET A 90 -3.32 -4.85 -8.41
C MET A 90 -2.01 -5.07 -7.63
N VAL A 91 -1.07 -5.74 -8.30
CA VAL A 91 0.33 -5.80 -7.90
C VAL A 91 1.15 -5.72 -9.18
N GLU A 92 1.92 -4.67 -9.31
CA GLU A 92 2.73 -4.43 -10.50
C GLU A 92 4.08 -3.77 -10.13
N SER A 93 4.99 -3.74 -11.08
CA SER A 93 6.39 -3.34 -10.82
C SER A 93 6.52 -1.86 -10.45
N GLY A 94 5.76 -0.97 -11.08
CA GLY A 94 5.84 0.47 -10.83
C GLY A 94 5.29 0.83 -9.45
N LEU A 95 4.17 0.23 -9.04
CA LEU A 95 3.62 0.39 -7.70
C LEU A 95 4.61 -0.10 -6.62
N ARG A 96 5.24 -1.27 -6.84
CA ARG A 96 6.27 -1.79 -5.93
C ARG A 96 7.49 -0.88 -5.87
N GLN A 97 7.99 -0.42 -7.02
CA GLN A 97 9.12 0.49 -7.09
C GLN A 97 8.81 1.83 -6.39
N GLY A 98 7.64 2.42 -6.64
CA GLY A 98 7.23 3.66 -5.98
C GLY A 98 7.20 3.53 -4.46
N MET A 99 6.64 2.44 -3.93
CA MET A 99 6.66 2.18 -2.48
C MET A 99 8.08 2.08 -1.93
N VAL A 100 8.97 1.38 -2.62
CA VAL A 100 10.38 1.25 -2.21
C VAL A 100 11.05 2.62 -2.19
N GLU A 101 10.87 3.43 -3.23
CA GLU A 101 11.45 4.77 -3.33
C GLU A 101 10.94 5.69 -2.20
N TRP A 102 9.63 5.68 -1.94
CA TRP A 102 9.03 6.47 -0.88
C TRP A 102 9.56 6.07 0.50
N VAL A 103 9.55 4.76 0.80
CA VAL A 103 10.03 4.23 2.08
C VAL A 103 11.51 4.53 2.29
N VAL A 104 12.35 4.29 1.28
CA VAL A 104 13.80 4.54 1.38
C VAL A 104 14.09 6.03 1.56
N ALA A 105 13.43 6.90 0.78
CA ALA A 105 13.62 8.34 0.88
C ALA A 105 13.29 8.88 2.27
N HIS A 106 12.12 8.49 2.83
CA HIS A 106 11.71 8.96 4.14
C HIS A 106 12.47 8.29 5.30
N THR A 107 12.90 7.02 5.13
CA THR A 107 13.80 6.38 6.08
C THR A 107 15.15 7.08 6.14
N LEU A 108 15.75 7.41 4.99
CA LEU A 108 17.02 8.15 4.94
C LEU A 108 16.86 9.58 5.45
N ARG A 109 15.74 10.26 5.16
CA ARG A 109 15.42 11.58 5.72
C ARG A 109 15.43 11.55 7.25
N ALA A 110 14.73 10.59 7.85
CA ALA A 110 14.69 10.41 9.31
C ALA A 110 16.06 10.00 9.87
N HIS A 111 16.74 9.03 9.24
CA HIS A 111 18.03 8.52 9.65
C HIS A 111 19.13 9.62 9.68
N LEU A 112 19.20 10.44 8.63
CA LEU A 112 20.19 11.51 8.48
C LEU A 112 19.81 12.78 9.24
N GLY A 113 18.59 12.87 9.80
CA GLY A 113 18.10 14.07 10.47
C GLY A 113 17.99 15.28 9.54
N MET A 114 17.60 15.05 8.27
CA MET A 114 17.61 16.07 7.22
C MET A 114 16.73 17.29 7.54
N ASP A 115 15.66 17.12 8.32
CA ASP A 115 14.74 18.19 8.68
C ASP A 115 15.43 19.31 9.48
N ARG A 116 16.50 19.01 10.21
CA ARG A 116 17.33 19.99 10.91
C ARG A 116 17.93 21.02 9.96
N TYR A 117 18.29 20.58 8.76
CA TYR A 117 18.97 21.41 7.75
C TYR A 117 17.99 22.08 6.79
N VAL A 118 16.89 21.41 6.45
CA VAL A 118 15.84 21.96 5.56
C VAL A 118 15.14 23.15 6.21
N CYS A 119 14.87 23.06 7.52
CA CYS A 119 14.17 24.09 8.31
C CYS A 119 15.09 24.94 9.18
N GLN A 120 16.40 24.94 8.91
CA GLN A 120 17.41 25.58 9.77
C GLN A 120 17.19 27.09 9.91
N LYS A 121 16.95 27.52 11.13
CA LYS A 121 16.90 28.95 11.57
C LYS A 121 17.37 28.99 13.03
N PRO A 122 18.31 29.85 13.44
CA PRO A 122 19.08 30.83 12.69
C PRO A 122 20.18 30.21 11.83
N LEU A 123 20.94 31.07 11.13
CA LEU A 123 22.14 30.70 10.36
C LEU A 123 23.22 30.20 11.31
N ALA A 124 23.25 28.93 11.62
CA ALA A 124 24.21 28.28 12.49
C ALA A 124 24.93 27.15 11.76
N TRP A 125 26.26 27.11 11.83
CA TRP A 125 27.06 26.00 11.32
C TRP A 125 27.20 24.94 12.39
N GLU A 126 26.15 24.14 12.61
CA GLU A 126 26.13 23.05 13.60
C GLU A 126 26.28 21.70 12.92
N GLN A 127 27.31 20.96 13.29
CA GLN A 127 27.53 19.60 12.81
C GLN A 127 26.70 18.61 13.63
N HIS A 128 25.87 17.85 12.94
CA HIS A 128 25.21 16.67 13.49
C HIS A 128 25.58 15.46 12.64
N VAL A 129 26.41 14.57 13.20
CA VAL A 129 26.82 13.34 12.52
C VAL A 129 25.83 12.22 12.90
N PRO A 130 25.00 11.73 11.96
CA PRO A 130 24.10 10.62 12.26
C PRO A 130 24.89 9.33 12.47
N PRO A 131 24.33 8.32 13.16
CA PRO A 131 24.92 6.99 13.19
C PRO A 131 25.00 6.38 11.78
N LEU A 132 25.78 5.33 11.61
CA LEU A 132 25.73 4.57 10.36
C LEU A 132 24.43 3.76 10.27
N ALA A 133 24.03 3.38 9.04
CA ALA A 133 22.86 2.54 8.83
C ALA A 133 22.95 1.20 9.59
N THR A 134 24.15 0.63 9.72
CA THR A 134 24.44 -0.58 10.50
C THR A 134 24.10 -0.46 12.00
N ASP A 135 24.04 0.76 12.51
CA ASP A 135 23.73 1.05 13.91
C ASP A 135 22.28 1.53 14.13
N ARG A 136 21.49 1.60 13.06
CA ARG A 136 20.09 2.04 13.06
C ARG A 136 19.12 0.87 12.84
N SER A 137 18.14 0.74 13.72
CA SER A 137 17.09 -0.28 13.60
C SER A 137 15.86 0.26 12.87
N VAL A 138 15.43 -0.49 11.85
CA VAL A 138 14.19 -0.20 11.09
C VAL A 138 13.26 -1.40 11.24
N THR A 139 12.01 -1.14 11.61
CA THR A 139 10.98 -2.19 11.67
C THR A 139 9.94 -1.97 10.59
N VAL A 140 9.65 -2.99 9.79
CA VAL A 140 8.63 -2.97 8.74
C VAL A 140 7.45 -3.83 9.17
N LEU A 141 6.29 -3.21 9.40
CA LEU A 141 5.03 -3.90 9.66
C LEU A 141 4.31 -4.18 8.34
N GLY A 142 4.19 -5.47 8.02
CA GLY A 142 3.60 -5.93 6.75
C GLY A 142 4.67 -6.40 5.76
N LEU A 143 4.85 -7.73 5.67
CA LEU A 143 5.79 -8.38 4.76
C LEU A 143 5.06 -9.00 3.56
N GLY A 144 4.10 -8.27 2.99
CA GLY A 144 3.52 -8.55 1.67
C GLY A 144 4.47 -8.14 0.53
N GLU A 145 3.97 -8.09 -0.69
CA GLU A 145 4.76 -7.74 -1.89
C GLU A 145 5.53 -6.41 -1.74
N LEU A 146 4.86 -5.36 -1.27
CA LEU A 146 5.44 -4.03 -1.13
C LEU A 146 6.40 -3.95 0.06
N GLY A 147 5.96 -4.45 1.23
CA GLY A 147 6.76 -4.37 2.44
C GLY A 147 7.99 -5.27 2.42
N SER A 148 7.92 -6.44 1.78
CA SER A 148 9.10 -7.31 1.59
C SER A 148 10.15 -6.64 0.69
N ALA A 149 9.72 -5.99 -0.39
CA ALA A 149 10.61 -5.25 -1.28
C ALA A 149 11.29 -4.07 -0.56
N ALA A 150 10.54 -3.31 0.23
CA ALA A 150 11.07 -2.22 1.03
C ALA A 150 12.05 -2.72 2.10
N ALA A 151 11.69 -3.78 2.84
CA ALA A 151 12.56 -4.38 3.87
C ALA A 151 13.88 -4.89 3.30
N LEU A 152 13.83 -5.58 2.15
CA LEU A 152 15.01 -6.08 1.46
C LEU A 152 15.93 -4.94 1.01
N THR A 153 15.37 -3.86 0.46
CA THR A 153 16.15 -2.70 0.01
C THR A 153 16.80 -1.99 1.18
N LEU A 154 16.10 -1.81 2.30
CA LEU A 154 16.64 -1.21 3.51
C LEU A 154 17.78 -2.06 4.12
N ALA A 155 17.63 -3.40 4.11
CA ALA A 155 18.69 -4.32 4.52
C ALA A 155 19.93 -4.20 3.61
N GLY A 156 19.71 -4.06 2.29
CA GLY A 156 20.77 -3.80 1.30
C GLY A 156 21.51 -2.48 1.51
N LEU A 157 20.88 -1.48 2.11
CA LEU A 157 21.51 -0.22 2.53
C LEU A 157 22.29 -0.33 3.86
N GLY A 158 22.24 -1.49 4.51
CA GLY A 158 22.96 -1.77 5.75
C GLY A 158 22.17 -1.56 7.04
N PHE A 159 20.89 -1.16 6.98
CA PHE A 159 20.05 -1.05 8.18
C PHE A 159 19.83 -2.41 8.86
N ARG A 160 19.70 -2.40 10.19
CA ARG A 160 19.25 -3.57 10.95
C ARG A 160 17.72 -3.67 10.80
N VAL A 161 17.26 -4.49 9.86
CA VAL A 161 15.84 -4.57 9.53
C VAL A 161 15.16 -5.71 10.27
N THR A 162 14.11 -5.38 11.00
CA THR A 162 13.12 -6.33 11.55
C THR A 162 11.83 -6.21 10.72
N GLY A 163 11.31 -7.33 10.25
CA GLY A 163 10.03 -7.39 9.57
C GLY A 163 9.01 -8.13 10.42
N TRP A 164 7.77 -7.63 10.52
CA TRP A 164 6.67 -8.29 11.20
C TRP A 164 5.50 -8.58 10.25
N ALA A 165 4.96 -9.78 10.35
CA ALA A 165 3.77 -10.18 9.59
C ALA A 165 2.90 -11.15 10.40
N ARG A 166 1.64 -11.32 10.02
CA ARG A 166 0.74 -12.30 10.64
C ARG A 166 1.24 -13.74 10.45
N ARG A 167 1.77 -14.07 9.27
CA ARG A 167 2.32 -15.39 8.93
C ARG A 167 3.84 -15.33 8.80
N ALA A 168 4.51 -16.43 9.11
CA ALA A 168 5.95 -16.55 8.95
C ALA A 168 6.41 -16.23 7.51
N ARG A 169 7.51 -15.52 7.42
CA ARG A 169 8.19 -15.13 6.18
C ARG A 169 9.69 -15.29 6.37
N GLU A 170 10.39 -15.51 5.27
CA GLU A 170 11.84 -15.50 5.20
C GLU A 170 12.28 -14.48 4.14
N ILE A 171 13.08 -13.51 4.53
CA ILE A 171 13.62 -12.48 3.66
C ILE A 171 15.11 -12.34 3.99
N ALA A 172 15.96 -12.45 2.97
CA ALA A 172 17.41 -12.36 3.17
C ALA A 172 17.82 -11.04 3.84
N GLY A 173 18.61 -11.12 4.91
CA GLY A 173 19.07 -9.95 5.66
C GLY A 173 18.02 -9.27 6.54
N VAL A 174 16.82 -9.83 6.66
CA VAL A 174 15.72 -9.30 7.50
C VAL A 174 15.40 -10.27 8.61
N ARG A 175 15.35 -9.79 9.85
CA ARG A 175 14.85 -10.56 10.99
C ARG A 175 13.32 -10.60 10.93
N CYS A 176 12.75 -11.73 10.51
CA CYS A 176 11.30 -11.88 10.38
C CYS A 176 10.66 -12.39 11.67
N LEU A 177 9.63 -11.68 12.16
CA LEU A 177 8.79 -12.01 13.29
C LEU A 177 7.36 -12.27 12.80
N ALA A 178 6.67 -13.25 13.39
CA ALA A 178 5.31 -13.61 12.98
C ALA A 178 4.38 -13.82 14.18
N GLY A 179 3.11 -13.42 13.98
CA GLY A 179 2.06 -13.59 14.99
C GLY A 179 1.89 -12.37 15.90
N ALA A 180 0.71 -12.26 16.50
CA ALA A 180 0.34 -11.12 17.33
C ALA A 180 1.21 -10.99 18.60
N ASP A 181 1.62 -12.10 19.15
CA ASP A 181 2.49 -12.22 20.34
C ASP A 181 3.89 -11.65 20.12
N ARG A 182 4.35 -11.58 18.87
CA ARG A 182 5.67 -11.05 18.51
C ARG A 182 5.66 -9.57 18.11
N LEU A 183 4.47 -8.94 18.01
CA LEU A 183 4.36 -7.52 17.68
C LEU A 183 5.05 -6.61 18.71
N PRO A 184 4.87 -6.80 20.04
CA PRO A 184 5.57 -5.98 21.03
C PRO A 184 7.09 -6.01 20.90
N GLU A 185 7.67 -7.17 20.59
CA GLU A 185 9.10 -7.33 20.35
C GLU A 185 9.56 -6.55 19.10
N ALA A 186 8.77 -6.59 18.02
CA ALA A 186 9.07 -5.83 16.80
C ALA A 186 9.05 -4.32 17.07
N LEU A 187 8.08 -3.82 17.85
CA LEU A 187 7.95 -2.41 18.20
C LEU A 187 9.06 -1.93 19.11
N ALA A 188 9.45 -2.72 20.10
CA ALA A 188 10.46 -2.35 21.08
C ALA A 188 11.85 -2.06 20.49
N THR A 189 12.10 -2.49 19.27
CA THR A 189 13.39 -2.24 18.57
C THR A 189 13.29 -1.21 17.44
N ALA A 190 12.10 -0.65 17.21
CA ALA A 190 11.82 0.20 16.04
C ALA A 190 12.26 1.66 16.29
N GLU A 191 13.50 2.02 15.98
CA GLU A 191 13.91 3.43 15.92
C GLU A 191 13.26 4.15 14.73
N ILE A 192 13.03 3.44 13.63
CA ILE A 192 12.20 3.87 12.50
C ILE A 192 11.19 2.77 12.24
N LEU A 193 9.90 3.09 12.36
CA LEU A 193 8.79 2.19 12.13
C LEU A 193 8.15 2.49 10.77
N VAL A 194 8.06 1.49 9.91
CA VAL A 194 7.42 1.57 8.58
C VAL A 194 6.17 0.68 8.61
N ALA A 195 4.98 1.27 8.43
CA ALA A 195 3.71 0.56 8.40
C ALA A 195 3.19 0.43 6.96
N ILE A 196 3.09 -0.82 6.46
CA ILE A 196 2.58 -1.17 5.11
C ILE A 196 1.59 -2.34 5.25
N LEU A 197 0.67 -2.23 6.19
CA LEU A 197 -0.37 -3.23 6.43
C LEU A 197 -1.67 -2.85 5.70
N PRO A 198 -2.48 -3.82 5.26
CA PRO A 198 -3.84 -3.56 4.81
C PRO A 198 -4.74 -3.19 5.99
N GLU A 199 -5.89 -2.57 5.71
CA GLU A 199 -6.95 -2.41 6.68
C GLU A 199 -7.72 -3.73 6.84
N THR A 200 -7.77 -4.22 8.05
CA THR A 200 -8.57 -5.37 8.48
C THR A 200 -9.07 -5.10 9.90
N PRO A 201 -10.06 -5.85 10.39
CA PRO A 201 -10.49 -5.72 11.79
C PRO A 201 -9.33 -5.82 12.80
N ASP A 202 -8.32 -6.64 12.52
CA ASP A 202 -7.16 -6.85 13.39
C ASP A 202 -6.09 -5.75 13.29
N THR A 203 -6.15 -4.91 12.26
CA THR A 203 -5.15 -3.86 12.01
C THR A 203 -5.67 -2.45 12.27
N ILE A 204 -6.97 -2.27 12.45
CA ILE A 204 -7.54 -0.98 12.86
C ILE A 204 -7.03 -0.63 14.26
N ASN A 205 -6.47 0.57 14.41
CA ASN A 205 -5.81 1.04 15.63
C ASN A 205 -4.72 0.08 16.13
N LEU A 206 -4.05 -0.64 15.21
CA LEU A 206 -2.94 -1.50 15.59
C LEU A 206 -1.85 -0.74 16.36
N LEU A 207 -1.63 0.53 16.02
CA LEU A 207 -0.73 1.45 16.72
C LEU A 207 -1.57 2.40 17.59
N ASP A 208 -2.06 1.87 18.69
CA ASP A 208 -2.72 2.58 19.78
C ASP A 208 -1.71 3.20 20.78
N ALA A 209 -2.20 3.83 21.84
CA ALA A 209 -1.36 4.49 22.84
C ALA A 209 -0.40 3.50 23.56
N GLU A 210 -0.85 2.28 23.84
CA GLU A 210 -0.06 1.27 24.53
C GLU A 210 1.08 0.78 23.63
N ARG A 211 0.78 0.50 22.36
CA ARG A 211 1.78 0.01 21.39
C ARG A 211 2.74 1.11 20.94
N LEU A 212 2.27 2.35 20.80
CA LEU A 212 3.15 3.50 20.56
C LEU A 212 4.14 3.73 21.72
N ALA A 213 3.74 3.44 22.96
CA ALA A 213 4.62 3.54 24.11
C ALA A 213 5.73 2.46 24.17
N LEU A 214 5.60 1.37 23.39
CA LEU A 214 6.64 0.34 23.27
C LEU A 214 7.81 0.76 22.37
N LEU A 215 7.60 1.77 21.52
CA LEU A 215 8.68 2.26 20.65
C LEU A 215 9.83 2.85 21.47
N PRO A 216 11.07 2.78 20.99
CA PRO A 216 12.17 3.54 21.59
C PRO A 216 11.84 5.04 21.62
N ALA A 217 12.24 5.74 22.69
CA ALA A 217 12.06 7.19 22.75
C ALA A 217 12.78 7.89 21.58
N GLY A 218 12.11 8.85 20.97
CA GLY A 218 12.64 9.56 19.80
C GLY A 218 12.47 8.83 18.47
N SER A 219 11.64 7.78 18.41
CA SER A 219 11.36 7.03 17.18
C SER A 219 10.72 7.89 16.10
N CYS A 220 10.85 7.44 14.85
CA CYS A 220 10.14 7.99 13.69
C CYS A 220 9.14 6.97 13.13
N ILE A 221 7.99 7.43 12.63
CA ILE A 221 6.95 6.60 12.04
C ILE A 221 6.74 6.98 10.58
N LEU A 222 6.71 5.99 9.70
CA LEU A 222 6.35 6.12 8.29
C LEU A 222 5.10 5.26 8.04
N ASN A 223 3.98 5.85 7.61
CA ASN A 223 2.77 5.10 7.30
C ASN A 223 2.38 5.29 5.83
N ALA A 224 2.56 4.25 5.03
CA ALA A 224 2.11 4.14 3.65
C ALA A 224 1.17 2.92 3.44
N GLY A 225 0.61 2.39 4.53
CA GLY A 225 -0.38 1.32 4.50
C GLY A 225 -1.80 1.84 4.42
N ARG A 226 -2.42 2.08 5.59
CA ARG A 226 -3.75 2.67 5.74
C ARG A 226 -3.79 3.63 6.92
N GLY A 227 -4.58 4.69 6.81
CA GLY A 227 -4.70 5.67 7.90
C GLY A 227 -5.27 5.08 9.19
N SER A 228 -6.16 4.11 9.07
CA SER A 228 -6.77 3.40 10.20
C SER A 228 -5.82 2.56 11.05
N LEU A 229 -4.58 2.30 10.58
CA LEU A 229 -3.58 1.54 11.34
C LEU A 229 -3.15 2.24 12.63
N ILE A 230 -3.19 3.56 12.64
CA ILE A 230 -2.74 4.39 13.76
C ILE A 230 -3.95 5.09 14.40
N ASP A 231 -3.99 5.13 15.71
CA ASP A 231 -4.90 6.03 16.43
C ASP A 231 -4.35 7.45 16.37
N ASP A 232 -5.07 8.36 15.70
CA ASP A 232 -4.63 9.73 15.45
C ASP A 232 -4.38 10.51 16.75
N THR A 233 -5.25 10.33 17.75
CA THR A 233 -5.13 10.98 19.06
C THR A 233 -3.91 10.46 19.82
N ALA A 234 -3.71 9.15 19.78
CA ALA A 234 -2.56 8.51 20.42
C ALA A 234 -1.23 8.93 19.76
N LEU A 235 -1.22 9.07 18.42
CA LEU A 235 -0.05 9.54 17.69
C LEU A 235 0.29 10.99 18.04
N ILE A 236 -0.69 11.90 18.05
CA ILE A 236 -0.48 13.30 18.46
C ILE A 236 0.10 13.36 19.87
N ALA A 237 -0.49 12.64 20.83
CA ALA A 237 0.00 12.59 22.18
C ALA A 237 1.42 12.00 22.29
N ALA A 238 1.79 11.04 21.43
CA ALA A 238 3.13 10.48 21.37
C ALA A 238 4.16 11.48 20.79
N LEU A 239 3.77 12.28 19.81
CA LEU A 239 4.56 13.36 19.24
C LEU A 239 4.77 14.49 20.24
N ASP A 240 3.70 14.96 20.93
CA ASP A 240 3.74 16.05 21.92
C ASP A 240 4.71 15.75 23.09
N ARG A 241 4.77 14.48 23.54
CA ARG A 241 5.68 14.08 24.63
C ARG A 241 7.07 13.63 24.15
N GLY A 242 7.36 13.68 22.85
CA GLY A 242 8.65 13.31 22.28
C GLY A 242 8.95 11.79 22.26
N GLN A 243 7.96 10.93 22.50
CA GLN A 243 8.07 9.49 22.30
C GLN A 243 8.30 9.16 20.84
N VAL A 244 7.54 9.82 19.99
CA VAL A 244 7.74 9.88 18.54
C VAL A 244 8.20 11.29 18.19
N THR A 245 9.28 11.44 17.43
CA THR A 245 9.80 12.76 17.05
C THR A 245 9.29 13.22 15.69
N ASN A 246 9.01 12.28 14.80
CA ASN A 246 8.50 12.55 13.45
C ASN A 246 7.58 11.45 12.97
N ALA A 247 6.49 11.84 12.30
CA ALA A 247 5.59 10.94 11.60
C ALA A 247 5.41 11.42 10.16
N THR A 248 5.80 10.59 9.18
CA THR A 248 5.50 10.83 7.76
C THR A 248 4.30 9.95 7.37
N LEU A 249 3.20 10.59 7.04
CA LEU A 249 1.92 9.95 6.77
C LEU A 249 1.51 10.18 5.33
N ASP A 250 1.36 9.09 4.59
CA ASP A 250 0.87 9.10 3.19
C ASP A 250 -0.63 8.79 3.09
N VAL A 251 -1.20 8.23 4.17
CA VAL A 251 -2.57 7.73 4.21
C VAL A 251 -3.29 8.19 5.48
N PHE A 252 -4.61 8.38 5.37
CA PHE A 252 -5.44 8.95 6.44
C PHE A 252 -6.74 8.17 6.61
N ARG A 253 -7.40 8.27 7.79
CA ARG A 253 -8.69 7.62 8.06
C ARG A 253 -9.79 8.08 7.12
N THR A 254 -9.76 9.36 6.77
CA THR A 254 -10.66 9.97 5.79
C THR A 254 -9.81 10.72 4.79
N GLU A 255 -9.99 10.38 3.52
CA GLU A 255 -9.29 11.01 2.41
C GLU A 255 -10.31 11.62 1.43
N PRO A 256 -10.09 12.88 1.01
CA PRO A 256 -9.01 13.80 1.38
C PRO A 256 -9.02 14.18 2.87
N LEU A 257 -7.80 14.38 3.44
CA LEU A 257 -7.65 14.81 4.83
C LEU A 257 -8.33 16.18 5.04
N SER A 258 -9.19 16.27 6.06
CA SER A 258 -9.88 17.51 6.39
C SER A 258 -8.91 18.67 6.62
N ALA A 259 -9.23 19.85 6.09
CA ALA A 259 -8.41 21.06 6.24
C ALA A 259 -8.18 21.47 7.71
N ASN A 260 -9.08 21.05 8.62
CA ASN A 260 -8.99 21.34 10.05
C ASN A 260 -8.29 20.23 10.84
N HIS A 261 -7.72 19.21 10.17
CA HIS A 261 -7.08 18.09 10.88
C HIS A 261 -5.80 18.55 11.58
N PRO A 262 -5.58 18.17 12.86
CA PRO A 262 -4.41 18.61 13.63
C PRO A 262 -3.06 18.28 12.99
N PHE A 263 -2.99 17.23 12.17
CA PHE A 263 -1.74 16.85 11.48
C PHE A 263 -1.18 17.96 10.58
N TRP A 264 -2.02 18.85 10.01
CA TRP A 264 -1.55 19.95 9.17
C TRP A 264 -0.68 20.96 9.91
N SER A 265 -0.95 21.17 11.18
CA SER A 265 -0.25 22.16 12.00
C SER A 265 0.81 21.57 12.93
N HIS A 266 0.88 20.26 13.06
CA HIS A 266 1.81 19.61 13.98
C HIS A 266 3.24 19.59 13.41
N PRO A 267 4.25 20.17 14.08
CA PRO A 267 5.60 20.33 13.54
C PRO A 267 6.34 19.00 13.29
N GLY A 268 5.96 17.94 14.02
CA GLY A 268 6.51 16.59 13.85
C GLY A 268 5.80 15.75 12.78
N VAL A 269 4.81 16.31 12.02
CA VAL A 269 4.09 15.55 11.00
C VAL A 269 4.45 16.05 9.61
N THR A 270 4.75 15.11 8.74
CA THR A 270 4.89 15.33 7.30
C THR A 270 3.76 14.58 6.59
N ILE A 271 3.03 15.27 5.71
CA ILE A 271 1.91 14.72 4.96
C ILE A 271 2.30 14.57 3.50
N SER A 272 2.04 13.40 2.92
CA SER A 272 1.96 13.20 1.47
C SER A 272 0.58 12.65 1.11
N PRO A 273 -0.03 13.08 -0.02
CA PRO A 273 -1.44 12.82 -0.29
C PRO A 273 -1.66 11.51 -1.05
N HIS A 274 -1.38 10.37 -0.41
CA HIS A 274 -1.57 9.00 -0.90
C HIS A 274 -0.84 8.76 -2.23
N VAL A 275 0.46 9.06 -2.25
CA VAL A 275 1.31 9.01 -3.46
C VAL A 275 2.46 8.02 -3.37
N ALA A 276 2.67 7.37 -2.21
CA ALA A 276 3.79 6.44 -1.98
C ALA A 276 3.83 5.29 -2.99
N ALA A 277 2.66 4.81 -3.41
CA ALA A 277 2.54 3.67 -4.32
C ALA A 277 1.38 3.89 -5.30
N ALA A 278 1.49 4.90 -6.13
CA ALA A 278 0.51 5.14 -7.18
C ALA A 278 0.66 4.09 -8.30
N THR A 279 -0.47 3.48 -8.69
CA THR A 279 -0.53 2.55 -9.81
C THR A 279 -0.10 3.24 -11.10
N ARG A 280 0.81 2.60 -11.85
CA ARG A 280 1.29 3.12 -13.14
C ARG A 280 0.53 2.48 -14.27
N VAL A 281 -0.09 3.28 -15.13
CA VAL A 281 -0.99 2.82 -16.21
C VAL A 281 -0.36 1.73 -17.07
N GLN A 282 0.90 1.91 -17.47
CA GLN A 282 1.57 0.97 -18.37
C GLN A 282 1.79 -0.40 -17.74
N SER A 283 2.41 -0.45 -16.55
CA SER A 283 2.69 -1.70 -15.84
C SER A 283 1.42 -2.37 -15.29
N ALA A 284 0.42 -1.57 -14.91
CA ALA A 284 -0.90 -2.10 -14.52
C ALA A 284 -1.63 -2.74 -15.70
N SER A 285 -1.54 -2.14 -16.88
CA SER A 285 -2.14 -2.70 -18.11
C SER A 285 -1.49 -4.03 -18.47
N ASP A 286 -0.17 -4.15 -18.31
CA ASP A 286 0.55 -5.40 -18.51
C ASP A 286 0.14 -6.48 -17.48
N ALA A 287 -0.01 -6.11 -16.19
CA ALA A 287 -0.45 -7.03 -15.14
C ALA A 287 -1.90 -7.52 -15.35
N ILE A 288 -2.80 -6.66 -15.82
CA ILE A 288 -4.16 -7.04 -16.19
C ILE A 288 -4.14 -8.00 -17.37
N ALA A 289 -3.39 -7.68 -18.43
CA ALA A 289 -3.30 -8.53 -19.61
C ALA A 289 -2.67 -9.89 -19.31
N ASP A 290 -1.69 -9.95 -18.39
CA ASP A 290 -1.08 -11.19 -17.91
C ASP A 290 -2.12 -12.08 -17.19
N ASN A 291 -2.94 -11.51 -16.30
CA ASN A 291 -4.01 -12.25 -15.64
C ASN A 291 -5.08 -12.77 -16.63
N ILE A 292 -5.42 -11.98 -17.64
CA ILE A 292 -6.35 -12.41 -18.70
C ILE A 292 -5.74 -13.55 -19.52
N GLU A 293 -4.48 -13.44 -19.95
CA GLU A 293 -3.77 -14.50 -20.69
C GLU A 293 -3.73 -15.80 -19.89
N ARG A 294 -3.44 -15.71 -18.58
CA ARG A 294 -3.43 -16.86 -17.67
C ARG A 294 -4.81 -17.52 -17.60
N ALA A 295 -5.86 -16.72 -17.42
CA ALA A 295 -7.24 -17.23 -17.39
C ALA A 295 -7.65 -17.89 -18.72
N GLU A 296 -7.28 -17.32 -19.88
CA GLU A 296 -7.57 -17.88 -21.19
C GLU A 296 -6.82 -19.20 -21.43
N SER A 297 -5.61 -19.34 -20.90
CA SER A 297 -4.79 -20.57 -20.99
C SER A 297 -5.09 -21.60 -19.89
N GLY A 298 -6.00 -21.31 -18.96
CA GLY A 298 -6.30 -22.18 -17.81
C GLY A 298 -5.24 -22.18 -16.72
N ALA A 299 -4.30 -21.24 -16.74
CA ALA A 299 -3.31 -21.06 -15.69
C ALA A 299 -3.91 -20.35 -14.46
N PRO A 300 -3.39 -20.57 -13.25
CA PRO A 300 -3.86 -19.87 -12.05
C PRO A 300 -3.73 -18.35 -12.17
N LEU A 301 -4.75 -17.61 -11.72
CA LEU A 301 -4.70 -16.15 -11.60
C LEU A 301 -3.65 -15.70 -10.59
N LEU A 302 -3.01 -14.57 -10.86
CA LEU A 302 -2.07 -13.93 -9.96
C LEU A 302 -2.81 -13.00 -8.99
N HIS A 303 -2.27 -12.86 -7.77
CA HIS A 303 -2.75 -11.91 -6.75
C HIS A 303 -4.23 -12.04 -6.43
N LEU A 304 -4.71 -13.29 -6.42
CA LEU A 304 -6.07 -13.61 -6.02
C LEU A 304 -6.29 -13.20 -4.56
N VAL A 305 -7.38 -12.47 -4.31
CA VAL A 305 -7.76 -12.00 -2.98
C VAL A 305 -8.36 -13.15 -2.17
N ASP A 306 -7.81 -13.40 -1.00
CA ASP A 306 -8.43 -14.26 0.00
C ASP A 306 -9.52 -13.45 0.73
N ARG A 307 -10.77 -13.67 0.34
CA ARG A 307 -11.91 -12.90 0.88
C ARG A 307 -12.16 -13.15 2.36
N ALA A 308 -11.77 -14.31 2.89
CA ALA A 308 -11.87 -14.60 4.32
C ALA A 308 -10.86 -13.79 5.14
N LEU A 309 -9.77 -13.38 4.50
CA LEU A 309 -8.71 -12.58 5.09
C LEU A 309 -8.82 -11.09 4.75
N SER A 310 -9.76 -10.72 3.87
CA SER A 310 -10.01 -9.37 3.37
C SER A 310 -8.87 -8.74 2.55
N TYR A 311 -7.91 -9.53 2.05
CA TYR A 311 -6.83 -9.01 1.18
C TYR A 311 -6.18 -10.08 0.28
#